data_b7d3232c8c4153e9f2b1437580ff01c0
#
_entry.id   b7d3232c8c4153e9f2b1437580ff01c0
#
_cell.length_a   1.000
_cell.length_b   1.000
_cell.length_c   1.000
_cell.angle_alpha   90.00
_cell.angle_beta   90.00
_cell.angle_gamma   90.00
#
_symmetry.space_group_name_H-M   'P 1'
#
loop_
_entity.id
_entity.type
_entity.pdbx_description
1 polymer ?
#
loop_
_entity_poly.entity_id
_entity_poly.type
_entity_poly.pdbx_seq_one_letter_code
_entity_poly.pdbx_strand_id
1 'polypeptide(L)'
;RGLGDVYKRQFSDLIKNRRSMRKFTGEEVNQEEVVTLLKAALMSPSSKRSNCWQFIAVDDKETLEKLSHCKEMGAAFLAEAALAIVVMADPLASDVWIEDAAIASIMIQLQAEDLGLGSCWVQVRERFTATGMPSGEYVHEVLDIPLQLQVVSIIAVGHKGMERKPFNEEHLQWEKVHINKYGGK
;
A
#
# COMPACT_ATOMS: atom_id res chain seq x y z
N ARG A 1 -23.31 34.06 -3.14
CA ARG A 1 -22.74 33.99 -1.74
C ARG A 1 -22.18 32.58 -1.57
N GLY A 2 -20.86 32.52 -1.64
CA GLY A 2 -19.95 31.57 -1.03
C GLY A 2 -20.44 30.14 -0.86
N LEU A 3 -20.49 29.37 -1.93
CA LEU A 3 -20.17 27.95 -1.83
C LEU A 3 -18.69 27.93 -1.45
N GLY A 4 -18.40 27.57 -0.20
CA GLY A 4 -17.03 27.39 0.24
C GLY A 4 -16.32 26.51 -0.77
N ASP A 5 -15.17 26.97 -1.24
CA ASP A 5 -14.27 26.16 -2.05
C ASP A 5 -14.03 24.84 -1.32
N VAL A 6 -14.70 23.80 -1.75
CA VAL A 6 -14.29 22.43 -1.45
C VAL A 6 -12.94 22.32 -2.15
N TYR A 7 -11.87 22.53 -1.39
CA TYR A 7 -10.50 22.38 -1.84
C TYR A 7 -10.36 20.96 -2.39
N LYS A 8 -10.52 20.80 -3.69
CA LYS A 8 -10.20 19.55 -4.36
C LYS A 8 -8.71 19.35 -4.16
N ARG A 9 -8.33 18.39 -3.31
CA ARG A 9 -6.94 17.99 -3.17
C ARG A 9 -6.42 17.69 -4.57
N GLN A 10 -5.41 18.44 -4.99
CA GLN A 10 -4.76 18.17 -6.26
C GLN A 10 -3.84 16.97 -6.12
N PHE A 11 -3.59 16.26 -7.19
CA PHE A 11 -2.72 15.08 -7.19
C PHE A 11 -1.32 15.38 -6.62
N SER A 12 -0.78 16.56 -6.93
CA SER A 12 0.50 17.04 -6.37
C SER A 12 0.47 17.13 -4.83
N ASP A 13 -0.66 17.54 -4.24
CA ASP A 13 -0.81 17.61 -2.80
C ASP A 13 -0.86 16.21 -2.18
N LEU A 14 -1.51 15.24 -2.83
CA LEU A 14 -1.52 13.86 -2.38
C LEU A 14 -0.10 13.26 -2.34
N ILE A 15 0.70 13.48 -3.38
CA ILE A 15 2.09 13.02 -3.45
C ILE A 15 2.92 13.63 -2.31
N LYS A 16 2.77 14.93 -2.07
CA LYS A 16 3.52 15.67 -1.06
C LYS A 16 3.13 15.29 0.36
N ASN A 17 1.83 15.10 0.60
CA ASN A 17 1.27 14.83 1.94
C ASN A 17 1.33 13.35 2.32
N ARG A 18 1.25 12.43 1.35
CA ARG A 18 1.33 11.00 1.62
C ARG A 18 2.65 10.64 2.32
N ARG A 19 2.57 10.13 3.51
CA ARG A 19 3.72 9.67 4.31
C ARG A 19 3.43 8.26 4.84
N SER A 20 4.46 7.46 5.01
CA SER A 20 4.33 6.15 5.66
C SER A 20 3.87 6.34 7.11
N MET A 21 2.63 5.93 7.39
CA MET A 21 1.99 5.99 8.70
C MET A 21 2.07 4.63 9.38
N ARG A 22 2.74 4.57 10.54
CA ARG A 22 2.96 3.35 11.31
C ARG A 22 2.34 3.40 12.70
N LYS A 23 1.50 4.40 12.95
CA LYS A 23 0.73 4.53 14.18
C LYS A 23 -0.70 4.92 13.82
N PHE A 24 -1.63 4.13 14.28
CA PHE A 24 -3.04 4.28 14.00
C PHE A 24 -3.83 4.51 15.29
N THR A 25 -5.03 5.07 15.21
CA THR A 25 -5.87 5.35 16.38
C THR A 25 -6.62 4.12 16.87
N GLY A 26 -6.71 3.05 16.05
CA GLY A 26 -7.55 1.89 16.32
C GLY A 26 -9.03 2.11 15.95
N GLU A 27 -9.41 3.28 15.46
CA GLU A 27 -10.74 3.56 14.91
C GLU A 27 -10.94 2.80 13.61
N GLU A 28 -12.13 2.24 13.41
CA GLU A 28 -12.47 1.45 12.25
C GLU A 28 -12.52 2.31 10.97
N VAL A 29 -12.10 1.75 9.84
CA VAL A 29 -12.32 2.31 8.50
C VAL A 29 -13.70 1.86 8.05
N ASN A 30 -14.56 2.80 7.66
CA ASN A 30 -15.93 2.46 7.27
C ASN A 30 -16.00 1.74 5.93
N GLN A 31 -17.11 1.04 5.69
CA GLN A 31 -17.30 0.20 4.49
C GLN A 31 -17.21 0.99 3.16
N GLU A 32 -17.65 2.24 3.13
CA GLU A 32 -17.59 3.08 1.92
C GLU A 32 -16.12 3.45 1.60
N GLU A 33 -15.34 3.72 2.62
CA GLU A 33 -13.89 3.97 2.48
C GLU A 33 -13.15 2.72 2.00
N VAL A 34 -13.47 1.54 2.57
CA VAL A 34 -12.90 0.25 2.11
C VAL A 34 -13.21 0.02 0.63
N VAL A 35 -14.47 0.19 0.24
CA VAL A 35 -14.88 0.06 -1.18
C VAL A 35 -14.15 1.05 -2.07
N THR A 36 -13.94 2.29 -1.61
CA THR A 36 -13.23 3.33 -2.36
C THR A 36 -11.75 2.98 -2.56
N LEU A 37 -11.09 2.45 -1.53
CA LEU A 37 -9.71 1.94 -1.62
C LEU A 37 -9.59 0.77 -2.61
N LEU A 38 -10.52 -0.18 -2.55
CA LEU A 38 -10.53 -1.33 -3.46
C LEU A 38 -10.83 -0.92 -4.90
N LYS A 39 -11.68 0.08 -5.12
CA LYS A 39 -11.89 0.67 -6.46
C LYS A 39 -10.60 1.27 -7.01
N ALA A 40 -9.83 2.01 -6.20
CA ALA A 40 -8.54 2.55 -6.63
C ALA A 40 -7.56 1.44 -7.03
N ALA A 41 -7.52 0.34 -6.26
CA ALA A 41 -6.74 -0.84 -6.60
C ALA A 41 -7.15 -1.46 -7.95
N LEU A 42 -8.45 -1.70 -8.13
CA LEU A 42 -9.01 -2.31 -9.33
C LEU A 42 -8.93 -1.42 -10.59
N MET A 43 -8.84 -0.10 -10.42
CA MET A 43 -8.63 0.85 -11.53
C MET A 43 -7.16 1.04 -11.89
N SER A 44 -6.23 0.36 -11.22
CA SER A 44 -4.81 0.46 -11.52
C SER A 44 -4.51 -0.03 -12.93
N PRO A 45 -3.66 0.65 -13.69
CA PRO A 45 -3.20 0.14 -14.97
C PRO A 45 -2.35 -1.11 -14.79
N SER A 46 -2.39 -2.00 -15.76
CA SER A 46 -1.54 -3.19 -15.83
C SER A 46 -1.02 -3.40 -17.25
N SER A 47 0.12 -4.09 -17.37
CA SER A 47 0.69 -4.42 -18.67
C SER A 47 -0.28 -5.24 -19.50
N LYS A 48 -0.47 -4.83 -20.77
CA LYS A 48 -1.38 -5.51 -21.73
C LYS A 48 -2.80 -5.74 -21.20
N ARG A 49 -3.20 -4.98 -20.16
CA ARG A 49 -4.48 -5.18 -19.43
C ARG A 49 -4.60 -6.59 -18.85
N SER A 50 -3.48 -7.17 -18.40
CA SER A 50 -3.46 -8.51 -17.81
C SER A 50 -4.31 -8.62 -16.55
N ASN A 51 -4.40 -7.50 -15.78
CA ASN A 51 -5.10 -7.44 -14.48
C ASN A 51 -4.72 -8.63 -13.61
N CYS A 52 -3.42 -8.95 -13.59
CA CYS A 52 -2.87 -10.13 -12.91
C CYS A 52 -2.94 -10.05 -11.38
N TRP A 53 -3.20 -8.85 -10.84
CA TRP A 53 -3.30 -8.61 -9.42
C TRP A 53 -4.63 -9.08 -8.83
N GLN A 54 -4.60 -9.48 -7.57
CA GLN A 54 -5.75 -9.77 -6.72
C GLN A 54 -5.53 -9.14 -5.33
N PHE A 55 -6.60 -8.93 -4.60
CA PHE A 55 -6.57 -8.22 -3.33
C PHE A 55 -7.37 -8.96 -2.27
N ILE A 56 -6.86 -9.00 -1.03
CA ILE A 56 -7.63 -9.40 0.14
C ILE A 56 -7.67 -8.21 1.09
N ALA A 57 -8.87 -7.76 1.45
CA ALA A 57 -9.08 -6.79 2.52
C ALA A 57 -9.30 -7.54 3.83
N VAL A 58 -8.53 -7.18 4.86
CA VAL A 58 -8.55 -7.79 6.18
C VAL A 58 -8.79 -6.70 7.21
N ASP A 59 -9.91 -6.77 7.92
CA ASP A 59 -10.29 -5.89 9.04
C ASP A 59 -10.46 -6.66 10.36
N ASP A 60 -10.37 -7.99 10.31
CA ASP A 60 -10.41 -8.86 11.48
C ASP A 60 -9.14 -8.71 12.33
N LYS A 61 -9.30 -8.33 13.59
CA LYS A 61 -8.20 -8.05 14.51
C LYS A 61 -7.28 -9.24 14.77
N GLU A 62 -7.81 -10.45 14.85
CA GLU A 62 -7.01 -11.65 15.06
C GLU A 62 -6.11 -11.91 13.84
N THR A 63 -6.65 -11.74 12.65
CA THR A 63 -5.91 -11.90 11.39
C THR A 63 -4.88 -10.78 11.21
N LEU A 64 -5.21 -9.52 11.53
CA LEU A 64 -4.24 -8.42 11.53
C LEU A 64 -3.08 -8.66 12.48
N GLU A 65 -3.35 -9.19 13.68
CA GLU A 65 -2.31 -9.60 14.63
C GLU A 65 -1.40 -10.70 14.04
N LYS A 66 -1.97 -11.73 13.42
CA LYS A 66 -1.19 -12.76 12.73
C LYS A 66 -0.32 -12.16 11.63
N LEU A 67 -0.88 -11.30 10.77
CA LEU A 67 -0.15 -10.62 9.70
C LEU A 67 0.98 -9.73 10.21
N SER A 68 0.89 -9.19 11.43
CA SER A 68 1.95 -8.37 12.03
C SER A 68 3.27 -9.13 12.22
N HIS A 69 3.22 -10.46 12.24
CA HIS A 69 4.37 -11.36 12.36
C HIS A 69 4.92 -11.85 11.00
N CYS A 70 4.35 -11.39 9.88
CA CYS A 70 4.75 -11.85 8.54
C CYS A 70 6.20 -11.52 8.18
N LYS A 71 6.85 -10.67 8.95
CA LYS A 71 8.22 -10.22 8.71
C LYS A 71 8.96 -9.97 10.03
N GLU A 72 10.26 -10.28 10.06
CA GLU A 72 11.08 -10.11 11.25
C GLU A 72 11.02 -8.69 11.84
N MET A 73 11.07 -7.66 10.98
CA MET A 73 10.97 -6.25 11.41
C MET A 73 10.14 -5.42 10.44
N GLY A 74 9.40 -4.43 10.99
CA GLY A 74 8.70 -3.41 10.21
C GLY A 74 7.34 -3.87 9.70
N ALA A 75 6.69 -4.83 10.37
CA ALA A 75 5.31 -5.23 10.14
C ALA A 75 4.43 -5.12 11.41
N ALA A 76 5.03 -4.98 12.60
CA ALA A 76 4.31 -4.99 13.89
C ALA A 76 3.13 -4.01 13.97
N PHE A 77 3.20 -2.87 13.27
CA PHE A 77 2.10 -1.89 13.26
C PHE A 77 0.83 -2.37 12.52
N LEU A 78 0.87 -3.52 11.82
CA LEU A 78 -0.33 -4.15 11.26
C LEU A 78 -1.33 -4.54 12.35
N ALA A 79 -0.88 -4.93 13.53
CA ALA A 79 -1.73 -5.23 14.67
C ALA A 79 -2.58 -4.03 15.14
N GLU A 80 -2.09 -2.80 14.91
CA GLU A 80 -2.79 -1.56 15.28
C GLU A 80 -3.57 -0.95 14.10
N ALA A 81 -3.42 -1.48 12.89
CA ALA A 81 -4.15 -1.00 11.72
C ALA A 81 -5.64 -1.36 11.81
N ALA A 82 -6.49 -0.54 11.20
CA ALA A 82 -7.91 -0.83 11.07
C ALA A 82 -8.22 -1.74 9.87
N LEU A 83 -7.33 -1.72 8.88
CA LEU A 83 -7.46 -2.46 7.63
C LEU A 83 -6.08 -2.82 7.10
N ALA A 84 -5.93 -4.01 6.54
CA ALA A 84 -4.80 -4.40 5.70
C ALA A 84 -5.32 -4.81 4.33
N ILE A 85 -4.73 -4.28 3.25
CA ILE A 85 -5.01 -4.74 1.89
C ILE A 85 -3.78 -5.53 1.41
N VAL A 86 -3.94 -6.83 1.30
CA VAL A 86 -2.90 -7.73 0.78
C VAL A 86 -2.93 -7.68 -0.73
N VAL A 87 -1.80 -7.34 -1.33
CA VAL A 87 -1.64 -7.23 -2.79
C VAL A 87 -0.82 -8.40 -3.29
N MET A 88 -1.44 -9.19 -4.14
CA MET A 88 -0.85 -10.38 -4.75
C MET A 88 -1.11 -10.39 -6.25
N ALA A 89 -0.35 -11.16 -6.99
CA ALA A 89 -0.51 -11.28 -8.42
C ALA A 89 -0.17 -12.69 -8.91
N ASP A 90 -0.68 -13.03 -10.10
CA ASP A 90 -0.39 -14.28 -10.80
C ASP A 90 0.82 -14.08 -11.74
N PRO A 91 1.98 -14.70 -11.45
CA PRO A 91 3.15 -14.63 -12.31
C PRO A 91 2.97 -15.26 -13.70
N LEU A 92 1.99 -16.13 -13.85
CA LEU A 92 1.69 -16.77 -15.15
C LEU A 92 0.84 -15.87 -16.05
N ALA A 93 0.11 -14.92 -15.46
CA ALA A 93 -0.74 -13.99 -16.21
C ALA A 93 0.03 -12.76 -16.74
N SER A 94 1.17 -12.39 -16.15
CA SER A 94 1.97 -11.24 -16.55
C SER A 94 3.45 -11.45 -16.20
N ASP A 95 4.33 -11.17 -17.14
CA ASP A 95 5.79 -11.17 -16.95
C ASP A 95 6.27 -9.97 -16.10
N VAL A 96 5.45 -8.94 -15.96
CA VAL A 96 5.69 -7.75 -15.12
C VAL A 96 4.70 -7.65 -13.96
N TRP A 97 4.32 -8.80 -13.40
CA TRP A 97 3.34 -8.90 -12.31
C TRP A 97 3.75 -8.12 -11.05
N ILE A 98 5.06 -7.99 -10.81
CA ILE A 98 5.58 -7.25 -9.64
C ILE A 98 5.32 -5.76 -9.81
N GLU A 99 5.62 -5.21 -10.99
CA GLU A 99 5.39 -3.81 -11.33
C GLU A 99 3.89 -3.49 -11.31
N ASP A 100 3.06 -4.34 -11.90
CA ASP A 100 1.60 -4.20 -11.90
C ASP A 100 1.05 -4.17 -10.46
N ALA A 101 1.50 -5.08 -9.59
CA ALA A 101 1.12 -5.11 -8.17
C ALA A 101 1.65 -3.90 -7.38
N ALA A 102 2.86 -3.42 -7.70
CA ALA A 102 3.43 -2.23 -7.07
C ALA A 102 2.66 -0.96 -7.43
N ILE A 103 2.22 -0.83 -8.69
CA ILE A 103 1.36 0.28 -9.13
C ILE A 103 0.03 0.24 -8.38
N ALA A 104 -0.62 -0.92 -8.27
CA ALA A 104 -1.86 -1.05 -7.50
C ALA A 104 -1.67 -0.67 -6.03
N SER A 105 -0.56 -1.07 -5.43
CA SER A 105 -0.22 -0.74 -4.05
C SER A 105 -0.08 0.77 -3.81
N ILE A 106 0.53 1.51 -4.73
CA ILE A 106 0.63 2.98 -4.58
C ILE A 106 -0.70 3.67 -4.84
N MET A 107 -1.55 3.16 -5.74
CA MET A 107 -2.90 3.70 -5.95
C MET A 107 -3.75 3.59 -4.68
N ILE A 108 -3.68 2.47 -3.95
CA ILE A 108 -4.33 2.31 -2.65
C ILE A 108 -3.83 3.37 -1.66
N GLN A 109 -2.52 3.60 -1.57
CA GLN A 109 -1.94 4.55 -0.63
C GLN A 109 -2.32 6.01 -0.95
N LEU A 110 -2.38 6.38 -2.23
CA LEU A 110 -2.81 7.71 -2.65
C LEU A 110 -4.31 7.93 -2.36
N GLN A 111 -5.12 6.91 -2.59
CA GLN A 111 -6.54 6.97 -2.25
C GLN A 111 -6.77 7.04 -0.73
N ALA A 112 -5.96 6.35 0.07
CA ALA A 112 -6.00 6.47 1.52
C ALA A 112 -5.69 7.90 1.98
N GLU A 113 -4.68 8.55 1.39
CA GLU A 113 -4.37 9.95 1.68
C GLU A 113 -5.51 10.90 1.26
N ASP A 114 -6.15 10.65 0.12
CA ASP A 114 -7.31 11.43 -0.36
C ASP A 114 -8.51 11.35 0.61
N LEU A 115 -8.71 10.18 1.21
CA LEU A 115 -9.73 9.95 2.25
C LEU A 115 -9.31 10.51 3.62
N GLY A 116 -8.11 11.07 3.77
CA GLY A 116 -7.58 11.55 5.04
C GLY A 116 -7.04 10.43 5.95
N LEU A 117 -7.00 9.20 5.46
CA LEU A 117 -6.45 8.04 6.16
C LEU A 117 -4.92 8.00 6.08
N GLY A 118 -4.31 7.28 7.01
CA GLY A 118 -2.89 6.93 6.96
C GLY A 118 -2.69 5.59 6.29
N SER A 119 -1.55 5.41 5.62
CA SER A 119 -1.17 4.11 5.07
C SER A 119 0.32 3.85 5.17
N CYS A 120 0.70 2.57 5.16
CA CYS A 120 2.09 2.16 5.08
C CYS A 120 2.23 0.85 4.29
N TRP A 121 3.23 0.82 3.42
CA TRP A 121 3.64 -0.37 2.69
C TRP A 121 4.42 -1.31 3.61
N VAL A 122 3.99 -2.55 3.70
CA VAL A 122 4.74 -3.67 4.29
C VAL A 122 5.22 -4.56 3.16
N GLN A 123 6.53 -4.59 2.96
CA GLN A 123 7.15 -5.47 1.97
C GLN A 123 7.05 -6.92 2.42
N VAL A 124 6.48 -7.77 1.56
CA VAL A 124 6.36 -9.22 1.80
C VAL A 124 7.32 -10.00 0.90
N ARG A 125 7.29 -9.72 -0.40
CA ARG A 125 8.16 -10.38 -1.37
C ARG A 125 9.63 -10.26 -0.98
N GLU A 126 10.35 -11.37 -0.99
CA GLU A 126 11.77 -11.45 -0.61
C GLU A 126 12.06 -10.93 0.81
N ARG A 127 11.16 -11.25 1.73
CA ARG A 127 11.35 -11.05 3.17
C ARG A 127 11.11 -12.36 3.91
N PHE A 128 11.51 -12.38 5.15
CA PHE A 128 11.44 -13.55 6.02
C PHE A 128 10.85 -13.17 7.38
N THR A 129 10.17 -14.13 7.99
CA THR A 129 9.71 -14.04 9.38
C THR A 129 10.90 -14.14 10.35
N ALA A 130 10.66 -13.87 11.62
CA ALA A 130 11.67 -14.03 12.67
C ALA A 130 12.19 -15.48 12.80
N THR A 131 11.42 -16.47 12.33
CA THR A 131 11.82 -17.89 12.32
C THR A 131 12.53 -18.31 11.03
N GLY A 132 12.71 -17.40 10.07
CA GLY A 132 13.38 -17.68 8.80
C GLY A 132 12.46 -18.23 7.70
N MET A 133 11.15 -18.33 7.93
CA MET A 133 10.17 -18.70 6.91
C MET A 133 10.00 -17.55 5.90
N PRO A 134 9.92 -17.82 4.58
CA PRO A 134 9.60 -16.77 3.61
C PRO A 134 8.29 -16.07 3.96
N SER A 135 8.29 -14.73 3.98
CA SER A 135 7.12 -13.94 4.37
C SER A 135 5.89 -14.23 3.49
N GLY A 136 6.12 -14.50 2.19
CA GLY A 136 5.05 -14.89 1.27
C GLY A 136 4.36 -16.19 1.69
N GLU A 137 5.13 -17.21 2.03
CA GLU A 137 4.61 -18.51 2.51
C GLU A 137 3.80 -18.33 3.80
N TYR A 138 4.32 -17.55 4.74
CA TYR A 138 3.61 -17.24 5.98
C TYR A 138 2.25 -16.59 5.71
N VAL A 139 2.18 -15.60 4.82
CA VAL A 139 0.92 -14.92 4.48
C VAL A 139 -0.04 -15.87 3.74
N HIS A 140 0.49 -16.77 2.89
CA HIS A 140 -0.31 -17.83 2.26
C HIS A 140 -1.01 -18.72 3.30
N GLU A 141 -0.28 -19.16 4.33
CA GLU A 141 -0.86 -20.00 5.40
C GLU A 141 -1.89 -19.25 6.24
N VAL A 142 -1.64 -17.96 6.55
CA VAL A 142 -2.57 -17.15 7.37
C VAL A 142 -3.89 -16.88 6.65
N LEU A 143 -3.86 -16.74 5.32
CA LEU A 143 -5.02 -16.28 4.52
C LEU A 143 -5.54 -17.33 3.52
N ASP A 144 -5.06 -18.56 3.57
CA ASP A 144 -5.43 -19.63 2.64
C ASP A 144 -5.30 -19.23 1.15
N ILE A 145 -4.21 -18.51 0.82
CA ILE A 145 -3.97 -18.02 -0.55
C ILE A 145 -3.52 -19.19 -1.43
N PRO A 146 -4.09 -19.34 -2.65
CA PRO A 146 -3.63 -20.34 -3.60
C PRO A 146 -2.15 -20.16 -3.98
N LEU A 147 -1.36 -21.23 -4.07
CA LEU A 147 0.08 -21.19 -4.36
C LEU A 147 0.44 -20.50 -5.68
N GLN A 148 -0.50 -20.45 -6.61
CA GLN A 148 -0.35 -19.74 -7.89
C GLN A 148 -0.16 -18.24 -7.71
N LEU A 149 -0.78 -17.64 -6.70
CA LEU A 149 -0.70 -16.20 -6.43
C LEU A 149 0.51 -15.89 -5.58
N GLN A 150 1.27 -14.87 -5.95
CA GLN A 150 2.44 -14.42 -5.20
C GLN A 150 2.16 -13.11 -4.47
N VAL A 151 2.38 -13.09 -3.16
CA VAL A 151 2.17 -11.89 -2.34
C VAL A 151 3.33 -10.92 -2.53
N VAL A 152 3.03 -9.69 -2.95
CA VAL A 152 4.02 -8.63 -3.15
C VAL A 152 4.15 -7.76 -1.90
N SER A 153 3.04 -7.28 -1.40
CA SER A 153 2.99 -6.33 -0.28
C SER A 153 1.68 -6.44 0.50
N ILE A 154 1.69 -5.85 1.68
CA ILE A 154 0.48 -5.56 2.46
C ILE A 154 0.44 -4.05 2.68
N ILE A 155 -0.68 -3.40 2.38
CA ILE A 155 -0.90 -2.00 2.66
C ILE A 155 -1.72 -1.88 3.93
N ALA A 156 -1.06 -1.49 5.03
CA ALA A 156 -1.74 -1.13 6.26
C ALA A 156 -2.46 0.21 6.09
N VAL A 157 -3.71 0.31 6.53
CA VAL A 157 -4.55 1.50 6.44
C VAL A 157 -5.27 1.72 7.77
N GLY A 158 -5.47 2.97 8.14
CA GLY A 158 -6.25 3.35 9.33
C GLY A 158 -6.23 4.86 9.56
N HIS A 159 -6.97 5.31 10.55
CA HIS A 159 -6.93 6.71 10.96
C HIS A 159 -5.56 7.06 11.55
N LYS A 160 -5.03 8.23 11.18
CA LYS A 160 -3.66 8.67 11.52
C LYS A 160 -3.52 8.86 13.03
N GLY A 161 -2.69 8.05 13.66
CA GLY A 161 -2.36 8.11 15.10
C GLY A 161 -1.21 9.05 15.44
N MET A 162 -0.63 9.72 14.44
CA MET A 162 0.43 10.72 14.60
C MET A 162 0.44 11.67 13.42
N GLU A 163 0.97 12.87 13.64
CA GLU A 163 1.23 13.82 12.56
C GLU A 163 2.56 13.50 11.85
N ARG A 164 2.57 13.67 10.55
CA ARG A 164 3.77 13.59 9.72
C ARG A 164 3.84 14.83 8.84
N LYS A 165 4.98 15.50 8.87
CA LYS A 165 5.22 16.67 8.00
C LYS A 165 5.17 16.23 6.53
N PRO A 166 4.58 17.03 5.64
CA PRO A 166 4.67 16.84 4.20
C PRO A 166 6.13 16.67 3.75
N PHE A 167 6.31 16.10 2.56
CA PHE A 167 7.65 16.01 1.98
C PHE A 167 8.21 17.44 1.77
N ASN A 168 9.47 17.67 2.17
CA ASN A 168 10.14 18.94 1.92
C ASN A 168 10.79 18.90 0.53
N GLU A 169 10.30 19.75 -0.37
CA GLU A 169 10.77 19.81 -1.77
C GLU A 169 12.25 20.27 -1.89
N GLU A 170 12.81 20.93 -0.87
CA GLU A 170 14.23 21.27 -0.83
C GLU A 170 15.15 20.03 -0.79
N HIS A 171 14.60 18.88 -0.38
CA HIS A 171 15.31 17.60 -0.34
C HIS A 171 15.16 16.77 -1.61
N LEU A 172 14.60 17.34 -2.69
CA LEU A 172 14.52 16.66 -3.98
C LEU A 172 15.94 16.48 -4.55
N GLN A 173 16.24 15.24 -4.92
CA GLN A 173 17.57 14.83 -5.41
C GLN A 173 17.65 15.06 -6.91
N TRP A 174 17.67 16.32 -7.33
CA TRP A 174 17.72 16.72 -8.74
C TRP A 174 18.95 16.19 -9.48
N GLU A 175 20.02 15.88 -8.76
CA GLU A 175 21.22 15.25 -9.31
C GLU A 175 20.98 13.85 -9.90
N LYS A 176 19.83 13.23 -9.57
CA LYS A 176 19.38 11.93 -10.12
C LYS A 176 18.55 12.07 -11.40
N VAL A 177 18.28 13.30 -11.84
CA VAL A 177 17.53 13.58 -13.07
C VAL A 177 18.52 13.92 -14.18
N HIS A 178 18.42 13.19 -15.28
CA HIS A 178 19.28 13.38 -16.46
C HIS A 178 18.40 13.71 -17.66
N ILE A 179 18.82 14.65 -18.51
CA ILE A 179 18.06 15.11 -19.68
C ILE A 179 18.70 14.54 -20.94
N ASN A 180 17.91 13.92 -21.79
CA ASN A 180 18.25 13.28 -23.07
C ASN A 180 19.22 12.10 -22.98
N LYS A 181 20.20 12.10 -22.06
CA LYS A 181 21.15 11.01 -21.84
C LYS A 181 21.63 11.03 -20.39
N TYR A 182 22.16 9.90 -19.93
CA TYR A 182 22.77 9.84 -18.60
C TYR A 182 23.91 10.87 -18.49
N GLY A 183 23.94 11.63 -17.41
CA GLY A 183 24.85 12.75 -17.19
C GLY A 183 24.50 14.05 -17.95
N GLY A 184 23.43 14.07 -18.74
CA GLY A 184 22.89 15.30 -19.34
C GLY A 184 22.22 16.19 -18.28
N LYS A 185 22.45 17.51 -18.38
CA LYS A 185 21.84 18.54 -17.51
C LYS A 185 20.87 19.39 -18.31
#